data_cf5aa21dda09b2518556dabc7ed49970
#
_entry.id   cf5aa21dda09b2518556dabc7ed49970
#
_cell.length_a   1.000
_cell.length_b   1.000
_cell.length_c   1.000
_cell.angle_alpha   90.00
_cell.angle_beta   90.00
_cell.angle_gamma   90.00
#
_symmetry.space_group_name_H-M   'P 1'
#
loop_
_entity.id
_entity.type
_entity.pdbx_description
1 polymer ?
#
loop_
_entity_poly.entity_id
_entity_poly.type
_entity_poly.pdbx_seq_one_letter_code
_entity_poly.pdbx_strand_id
1 'polypeptide(L)'
;MQENLLGLVEQAGVVGAGGAGFPTHVKLKAQADTVIINGAECEPLLRVDQQLMALQAGDLLDALDLLVEQVGASQGVVALKEHYHAAVEALERELSRHPRLRIHRMGAFYPAGDEQVIVYEVTGRVVPEGGIPLNVGVVVSNVETALNVLAAVRHQTPVIEKYVTLTGAVRTPKTVKVPLGITVAEALALAGGPTVERYEVINGGPMMGRVVSTGSAITKTTKGLIVVPEGHSLLQSLNRPVPRMLQDARVACMQCSLCSEVCPRGLLGHRIQPHKMMRLAAYGALCDPEYTPMNAFLCCGCRLCEYACVMGLQPWKLNGMLKGEMGKKGVRNALHNQPEAAAPFRQYKRYPVHKLIHQLGLDGYDVPAPMEDSSCDYQMVTLPLSQG
;
A
#
# COMPACT_ATOMS: atom_id res chain seq x y z
N MET A 1 -11.54 8.63 -29.31
CA MET A 1 -10.92 7.52 -28.57
C MET A 1 -10.90 7.75 -27.06
N GLN A 2 -10.53 8.94 -26.56
CA GLN A 2 -10.42 9.22 -25.12
C GLN A 2 -11.72 9.09 -24.31
N GLU A 3 -12.87 9.55 -24.82
CA GLU A 3 -14.16 9.39 -24.12
C GLU A 3 -14.57 7.92 -23.95
N ASN A 4 -14.19 7.07 -24.91
CA ASN A 4 -14.49 5.65 -24.83
C ASN A 4 -13.65 4.93 -23.76
N LEU A 5 -12.36 5.30 -23.56
CA LEU A 5 -11.48 4.66 -22.58
C LEU A 5 -12.03 4.80 -21.15
N LEU A 6 -12.40 6.00 -20.74
CA LEU A 6 -12.92 6.25 -19.38
C LEU A 6 -14.20 5.46 -19.14
N GLY A 7 -15.09 5.38 -20.14
CA GLY A 7 -16.31 4.58 -20.07
C GLY A 7 -16.03 3.08 -19.94
N LEU A 8 -15.09 2.54 -20.70
CA LEU A 8 -14.68 1.13 -20.61
C LEU A 8 -14.08 0.79 -19.24
N VAL A 9 -13.20 1.66 -18.71
CA VAL A 9 -12.59 1.50 -17.39
C VAL A 9 -13.63 1.53 -16.27
N GLU A 10 -14.64 2.42 -16.39
CA GLU A 10 -15.75 2.50 -15.45
C GLU A 10 -16.64 1.26 -15.50
N GLN A 11 -17.08 0.85 -16.71
CA GLN A 11 -17.92 -0.34 -16.92
C GLN A 11 -17.23 -1.62 -16.45
N ALA A 12 -15.93 -1.76 -16.68
CA ALA A 12 -15.14 -2.87 -16.18
C ALA A 12 -14.95 -2.85 -14.64
N GLY A 13 -15.35 -1.76 -13.99
CA GLY A 13 -15.25 -1.61 -12.53
C GLY A 13 -13.82 -1.57 -12.02
N VAL A 14 -12.89 -0.97 -12.78
CA VAL A 14 -11.48 -0.84 -12.38
C VAL A 14 -11.33 0.15 -11.23
N VAL A 15 -10.78 -0.31 -10.12
CA VAL A 15 -10.45 0.51 -8.96
C VAL A 15 -8.98 0.30 -8.57
N GLY A 16 -8.45 1.16 -7.71
CA GLY A 16 -7.08 1.03 -7.20
C GLY A 16 -6.84 -0.28 -6.46
N ALA A 17 -6.13 -1.21 -7.09
CA ALA A 17 -5.85 -2.56 -6.59
C ALA A 17 -4.80 -2.62 -5.47
N GLY A 18 -4.07 -1.53 -5.22
CA GLY A 18 -3.05 -1.41 -4.18
C GLY A 18 -3.58 -1.20 -2.75
N GLY A 19 -4.90 -1.31 -2.52
CA GLY A 19 -5.54 -1.21 -1.20
C GLY A 19 -6.50 -0.03 -1.04
N ALA A 20 -6.30 1.10 -1.74
CA ALA A 20 -7.11 2.31 -1.58
C ALA A 20 -8.51 2.22 -2.23
N GLY A 21 -8.69 1.41 -3.27
CA GLY A 21 -9.98 1.21 -3.93
C GLY A 21 -10.54 2.44 -4.67
N PHE A 22 -9.72 3.46 -4.94
CA PHE A 22 -10.19 4.67 -5.62
C PHE A 22 -10.61 4.38 -7.08
N PRO A 23 -11.76 4.89 -7.56
CA PRO A 23 -12.22 4.66 -8.93
C PRO A 23 -11.21 5.16 -9.97
N THR A 24 -10.70 4.26 -10.82
CA THR A 24 -9.60 4.59 -11.73
C THR A 24 -10.03 5.55 -12.82
N HIS A 25 -11.26 5.41 -13.37
CA HIS A 25 -11.79 6.34 -14.37
C HIS A 25 -11.84 7.79 -13.88
N VAL A 26 -12.04 8.03 -12.58
CA VAL A 26 -12.00 9.38 -11.99
C VAL A 26 -10.56 9.92 -11.96
N LYS A 27 -9.60 9.07 -11.56
CA LYS A 27 -8.17 9.43 -11.55
C LYS A 27 -7.67 9.79 -12.96
N LEU A 28 -8.12 9.06 -13.97
CA LEU A 28 -7.69 9.23 -15.37
C LEU A 28 -8.34 10.41 -16.11
N LYS A 29 -9.28 11.14 -15.48
CA LYS A 29 -9.78 12.44 -15.99
C LYS A 29 -8.79 13.58 -15.77
N ALA A 30 -7.78 13.37 -14.94
CA ALA A 30 -6.77 14.37 -14.63
C ALA A 30 -5.83 14.61 -15.81
N GLN A 31 -5.22 15.81 -15.84
CA GLN A 31 -4.06 16.11 -16.68
C GLN A 31 -2.80 16.09 -15.81
N ALA A 32 -1.74 15.49 -16.32
CA ALA A 32 -0.47 15.37 -15.61
C ALA A 32 0.70 15.40 -16.62
N ASP A 33 1.90 15.72 -16.15
CA ASP A 33 3.11 15.64 -16.97
C ASP A 33 3.83 14.30 -16.86
N THR A 34 3.57 13.55 -15.81
CA THR A 34 4.24 12.28 -15.51
C THR A 34 3.24 11.25 -14.96
N VAL A 35 3.28 10.01 -15.48
CA VAL A 35 2.60 8.87 -14.91
C VAL A 35 3.62 7.95 -14.25
N ILE A 36 3.35 7.53 -13.01
CA ILE A 36 4.19 6.58 -12.28
C ILE A 36 3.41 5.30 -12.01
N ILE A 37 3.93 4.16 -12.45
CA ILE A 37 3.49 2.86 -11.96
C ILE A 37 4.26 2.54 -10.69
N ASN A 38 3.52 2.41 -9.58
CA ASN A 38 4.05 2.02 -8.29
C ASN A 38 4.22 0.50 -8.22
N GLY A 39 5.43 0.03 -8.49
CA GLY A 39 5.87 -1.36 -8.38
C GLY A 39 6.72 -1.63 -7.13
N ALA A 40 6.74 -0.70 -6.15
CA ALA A 40 7.56 -0.84 -4.94
C ALA A 40 7.11 -1.96 -4.00
N GLU A 41 5.84 -2.37 -4.06
CA GLU A 41 5.21 -3.38 -3.17
C GLU A 41 5.75 -3.32 -1.74
N CYS A 42 5.37 -2.25 -1.01
CA CYS A 42 6.01 -1.89 0.26
C CYS A 42 5.80 -2.89 1.38
N GLU A 43 4.63 -3.51 1.43
CA GLU A 43 4.27 -4.41 2.51
C GLU A 43 5.16 -5.66 2.49
N PRO A 44 5.86 -5.98 3.58
CA PRO A 44 6.63 -7.21 3.68
C PRO A 44 5.77 -8.44 3.38
N LEU A 45 6.38 -9.49 2.85
CA LEU A 45 5.80 -10.78 2.47
C LEU A 45 4.86 -10.75 1.27
N LEU A 46 4.36 -9.60 0.80
CA LEU A 46 3.54 -9.55 -0.41
C LEU A 46 4.39 -9.65 -1.68
N ARG A 47 3.87 -10.34 -2.71
CA ARG A 47 4.62 -10.68 -3.92
C ARG A 47 3.90 -10.38 -5.23
N VAL A 48 2.66 -9.87 -5.18
CA VAL A 48 1.79 -9.69 -6.35
C VAL A 48 2.43 -8.77 -7.39
N ASP A 49 2.81 -7.55 -7.02
CA ASP A 49 3.27 -6.56 -7.99
C ASP A 49 4.59 -6.95 -8.63
N GLN A 50 5.56 -7.45 -7.85
CA GLN A 50 6.85 -7.88 -8.39
C GLN A 50 6.71 -9.05 -9.36
N GLN A 51 5.78 -9.99 -9.11
CA GLN A 51 5.53 -11.13 -9.98
C GLN A 51 4.78 -10.72 -11.25
N LEU A 52 3.77 -9.85 -11.15
CA LEU A 52 3.07 -9.31 -12.31
C LEU A 52 4.02 -8.52 -13.23
N MET A 53 4.91 -7.71 -12.67
CA MET A 53 5.93 -7.00 -13.45
C MET A 53 6.87 -7.95 -14.19
N ALA A 54 7.22 -9.09 -13.59
CA ALA A 54 8.09 -10.08 -14.21
C ALA A 54 7.37 -10.87 -15.32
N LEU A 55 6.10 -11.26 -15.09
CA LEU A 55 5.35 -12.13 -15.98
C LEU A 55 4.63 -11.39 -17.11
N GLN A 56 4.22 -10.13 -16.88
CA GLN A 56 3.40 -9.33 -17.79
C GLN A 56 4.08 -7.98 -18.11
N ALA A 57 5.40 -7.98 -18.27
CA ALA A 57 6.20 -6.76 -18.49
C ALA A 57 5.73 -5.98 -19.72
N GLY A 58 5.51 -6.65 -20.86
CA GLY A 58 5.05 -6.03 -22.10
C GLY A 58 3.67 -5.39 -21.94
N ASP A 59 2.71 -6.12 -21.39
CA ASP A 59 1.37 -5.59 -21.14
C ASP A 59 1.40 -4.40 -20.15
N LEU A 60 2.28 -4.45 -19.15
CA LEU A 60 2.42 -3.34 -18.20
C LEU A 60 2.98 -2.08 -18.86
N LEU A 61 3.94 -2.20 -19.77
CA LEU A 61 4.46 -1.06 -20.52
C LEU A 61 3.42 -0.51 -21.51
N ASP A 62 2.68 -1.38 -22.19
CA ASP A 62 1.55 -0.99 -23.03
C ASP A 62 0.47 -0.26 -22.21
N ALA A 63 0.16 -0.77 -21.01
CA ALA A 63 -0.77 -0.12 -20.10
C ALA A 63 -0.26 1.29 -19.70
N LEU A 64 1.04 1.40 -19.40
CA LEU A 64 1.63 2.69 -19.01
C LEU A 64 1.61 3.69 -20.17
N ASP A 65 1.90 3.28 -21.42
CA ASP A 65 1.78 4.15 -22.59
C ASP A 65 0.34 4.65 -22.78
N LEU A 66 -0.65 3.74 -22.61
CA LEU A 66 -2.07 4.08 -22.64
C LEU A 66 -2.45 5.12 -21.57
N LEU A 67 -1.95 4.96 -20.36
CA LEU A 67 -2.18 5.91 -19.27
C LEU A 67 -1.51 7.26 -19.53
N VAL A 68 -0.27 7.26 -20.07
CA VAL A 68 0.46 8.46 -20.46
C VAL A 68 -0.32 9.25 -21.52
N GLU A 69 -0.84 8.57 -22.53
CA GLU A 69 -1.65 9.20 -23.59
C GLU A 69 -2.97 9.75 -23.01
N GLN A 70 -3.65 8.98 -22.15
CA GLN A 70 -4.95 9.35 -21.59
C GLN A 70 -4.87 10.64 -20.75
N VAL A 71 -3.84 10.81 -19.93
CA VAL A 71 -3.68 12.00 -19.06
C VAL A 71 -2.87 13.12 -19.70
N GLY A 72 -2.45 12.96 -20.97
CA GLY A 72 -1.65 13.94 -21.71
C GLY A 72 -0.22 14.11 -21.17
N ALA A 73 0.34 13.06 -20.53
CA ALA A 73 1.68 13.13 -19.97
C ALA A 73 2.77 13.04 -21.02
N SER A 74 3.94 13.62 -20.74
CA SER A 74 5.12 13.54 -21.60
C SER A 74 5.95 12.28 -21.37
N GLN A 75 5.84 11.66 -20.18
CA GLN A 75 6.61 10.47 -19.79
C GLN A 75 5.84 9.54 -18.84
N GLY A 76 6.21 8.26 -18.90
CA GLY A 76 5.79 7.23 -17.97
C GLY A 76 6.98 6.59 -17.25
N VAL A 77 6.82 6.23 -15.98
CA VAL A 77 7.88 5.65 -15.17
C VAL A 77 7.36 4.42 -14.43
N VAL A 78 8.02 3.28 -14.58
CA VAL A 78 7.82 2.14 -13.68
C VAL A 78 8.83 2.27 -12.54
N ALA A 79 8.36 2.53 -11.32
CA ALA A 79 9.20 2.66 -10.15
C ALA A 79 9.11 1.39 -9.30
N LEU A 80 10.22 0.66 -9.17
CA LEU A 80 10.29 -0.64 -8.49
C LEU A 80 11.60 -0.78 -7.70
N LYS A 81 11.64 -1.75 -6.79
CA LYS A 81 12.85 -2.04 -6.02
C LYS A 81 13.90 -2.74 -6.89
N GLU A 82 15.16 -2.31 -6.80
CA GLU A 82 16.27 -2.83 -7.60
C GLU A 82 16.51 -4.34 -7.46
N HIS A 83 16.19 -4.91 -6.29
CA HIS A 83 16.34 -6.34 -6.02
C HIS A 83 15.22 -7.23 -6.59
N TYR A 84 14.24 -6.66 -7.29
CA TYR A 84 13.26 -7.43 -8.06
C TYR A 84 13.84 -7.82 -9.42
N HIS A 85 14.94 -8.59 -9.41
CA HIS A 85 15.76 -8.87 -10.59
C HIS A 85 14.95 -9.37 -11.78
N ALA A 86 14.07 -10.37 -11.60
CA ALA A 86 13.22 -10.90 -12.66
C ALA A 86 12.31 -9.83 -13.29
N ALA A 87 11.74 -8.93 -12.47
CA ALA A 87 10.91 -7.84 -12.97
C ALA A 87 11.73 -6.79 -13.72
N VAL A 88 12.91 -6.42 -13.18
CA VAL A 88 13.81 -5.47 -13.83
C VAL A 88 14.24 -5.98 -15.20
N GLU A 89 14.70 -7.24 -15.28
CA GLU A 89 15.15 -7.86 -16.55
C GLU A 89 14.02 -7.98 -17.56
N ALA A 90 12.81 -8.35 -17.12
CA ALA A 90 11.65 -8.47 -18.00
C ALA A 90 11.24 -7.10 -18.58
N LEU A 91 11.17 -6.07 -17.73
CA LEU A 91 10.83 -4.72 -18.15
C LEU A 91 11.90 -4.13 -19.10
N GLU A 92 13.18 -4.32 -18.80
CA GLU A 92 14.27 -3.78 -19.64
C GLU A 92 14.30 -4.40 -21.05
N ARG A 93 13.94 -5.68 -21.19
CA ARG A 93 13.83 -6.34 -22.50
C ARG A 93 12.76 -5.70 -23.40
N GLU A 94 11.64 -5.27 -22.82
CA GLU A 94 10.53 -4.71 -23.59
C GLU A 94 10.63 -3.17 -23.77
N LEU A 95 11.42 -2.50 -22.91
CA LEU A 95 11.46 -1.03 -22.81
C LEU A 95 11.82 -0.32 -24.12
N SER A 96 12.64 -0.95 -24.99
CA SER A 96 13.07 -0.36 -26.25
C SER A 96 11.93 0.00 -27.22
N ARG A 97 10.76 -0.62 -27.05
CA ARG A 97 9.54 -0.36 -27.83
C ARG A 97 8.76 0.85 -27.33
N HIS A 98 9.14 1.42 -26.19
CA HIS A 98 8.39 2.43 -25.46
C HIS A 98 9.24 3.68 -25.17
N PRO A 99 9.52 4.55 -26.17
CA PRO A 99 10.50 5.64 -26.06
C PRO A 99 10.14 6.72 -25.01
N ARG A 100 8.86 6.81 -24.60
CA ARG A 100 8.41 7.75 -23.57
C ARG A 100 8.48 7.16 -22.15
N LEU A 101 8.83 5.86 -22.03
CA LEU A 101 8.84 5.16 -20.75
C LEU A 101 10.25 4.98 -20.24
N ARG A 102 10.38 4.93 -18.92
CA ARG A 102 11.63 4.60 -18.24
C ARG A 102 11.39 3.81 -16.97
N ILE A 103 12.44 3.15 -16.50
CA ILE A 103 12.44 2.43 -15.23
C ILE A 103 13.19 3.27 -14.20
N HIS A 104 12.62 3.39 -12.99
CA HIS A 104 13.28 4.00 -11.84
C HIS A 104 13.51 2.95 -10.76
N ARG A 105 14.77 2.61 -10.52
CA ARG A 105 15.18 1.62 -9.52
C ARG A 105 15.31 2.29 -8.15
N MET A 106 14.65 1.72 -7.14
CA MET A 106 14.65 2.20 -5.76
C MET A 106 15.32 1.18 -4.83
N GLY A 107 15.90 1.65 -3.73
CA GLY A 107 16.42 0.78 -2.68
C GLY A 107 15.34 0.02 -1.91
N ALA A 108 15.76 -1.01 -1.14
CA ALA A 108 14.90 -1.86 -0.34
C ALA A 108 14.56 -1.22 1.02
N PHE A 109 13.75 -0.16 1.03
CA PHE A 109 13.31 0.52 2.23
C PHE A 109 11.78 0.58 2.35
N TYR A 110 11.29 0.82 3.55
CA TYR A 110 9.88 1.01 3.86
C TYR A 110 9.63 2.47 4.32
N PRO A 111 8.60 3.16 3.89
CA PRO A 111 7.58 2.78 2.88
C PRO A 111 7.91 3.38 1.48
N ALA A 112 8.72 2.70 0.66
CA ALA A 112 9.09 3.17 -0.68
C ALA A 112 7.90 3.43 -1.63
N GLY A 113 6.80 2.69 -1.47
CA GLY A 113 5.57 2.83 -2.28
C GLY A 113 4.50 3.73 -1.66
N ASP A 114 4.78 4.50 -0.60
CA ASP A 114 3.90 5.61 -0.26
C ASP A 114 3.85 6.59 -1.43
N GLU A 115 2.63 7.00 -1.86
CA GLU A 115 2.45 7.80 -3.07
C GLU A 115 3.28 9.09 -3.08
N GLN A 116 3.46 9.76 -1.95
CA GLN A 116 4.26 10.99 -1.89
C GLN A 116 5.76 10.71 -1.84
N VAL A 117 6.16 9.59 -1.21
CA VAL A 117 7.56 9.15 -1.22
C VAL A 117 7.97 8.79 -2.65
N ILE A 118 7.17 7.98 -3.36
CA ILE A 118 7.51 7.56 -4.73
C ILE A 118 7.53 8.74 -5.72
N VAL A 119 6.62 9.72 -5.55
CA VAL A 119 6.65 10.96 -6.35
C VAL A 119 7.96 11.69 -6.15
N TYR A 120 8.41 11.85 -4.91
CA TYR A 120 9.68 12.51 -4.62
C TYR A 120 10.88 11.71 -5.16
N GLU A 121 10.92 10.39 -4.96
CA GLU A 121 12.01 9.52 -5.46
C GLU A 121 12.17 9.63 -6.98
N VAL A 122 11.05 9.67 -7.71
CA VAL A 122 11.04 9.67 -9.18
C VAL A 122 11.28 11.06 -9.78
N THR A 123 10.71 12.10 -9.16
CA THR A 123 10.63 13.45 -9.75
C THR A 123 11.38 14.54 -8.98
N GLY A 124 11.75 14.29 -7.72
CA GLY A 124 12.28 15.31 -6.81
C GLY A 124 11.22 16.31 -6.31
N ARG A 125 9.96 16.20 -6.72
CA ARG A 125 8.88 17.10 -6.32
C ARG A 125 8.29 16.68 -5.00
N VAL A 126 8.06 17.63 -4.10
CA VAL A 126 7.37 17.38 -2.83
C VAL A 126 5.90 17.76 -2.98
N VAL A 127 5.01 16.80 -2.69
CA VAL A 127 3.56 17.04 -2.70
C VAL A 127 3.21 17.96 -1.52
N PRO A 128 2.40 19.03 -1.70
CA PRO A 128 1.98 19.91 -0.63
C PRO A 128 1.30 19.17 0.54
N GLU A 129 1.35 19.75 1.73
CA GLU A 129 0.63 19.23 2.90
C GLU A 129 -0.87 19.11 2.60
N GLY A 130 -1.45 17.94 2.90
CA GLY A 130 -2.85 17.65 2.59
C GLY A 130 -3.16 17.47 1.10
N GLY A 131 -2.18 17.64 0.23
CA GLY A 131 -2.30 17.48 -1.21
C GLY A 131 -2.18 16.01 -1.68
N ILE A 132 -2.35 15.87 -2.98
CA ILE A 132 -2.25 14.60 -3.72
C ILE A 132 -1.18 14.72 -4.81
N PRO A 133 -0.65 13.61 -5.37
CA PRO A 133 0.36 13.64 -6.45
C PRO A 133 0.02 14.56 -7.61
N LEU A 134 -1.25 14.68 -7.96
CA LEU A 134 -1.72 15.55 -9.03
C LEU A 134 -1.40 17.05 -8.80
N ASN A 135 -1.29 17.50 -7.55
CA ASN A 135 -0.91 18.87 -7.24
C ASN A 135 0.51 19.24 -7.71
N VAL A 136 1.30 18.23 -8.02
CA VAL A 136 2.66 18.40 -8.58
C VAL A 136 2.78 17.77 -9.98
N GLY A 137 1.66 17.64 -10.71
CA GLY A 137 1.63 17.17 -12.08
C GLY A 137 1.87 15.67 -12.27
N VAL A 138 1.64 14.85 -11.23
CA VAL A 138 1.92 13.42 -11.27
C VAL A 138 0.67 12.59 -11.03
N VAL A 139 0.47 11.53 -11.85
CA VAL A 139 -0.52 10.48 -11.59
C VAL A 139 0.23 9.21 -11.18
N VAL A 140 -0.15 8.62 -10.05
CA VAL A 140 0.42 7.34 -9.58
C VAL A 140 -0.62 6.25 -9.71
N SER A 141 -0.26 5.12 -10.31
CA SER A 141 -1.11 3.92 -10.43
C SER A 141 -0.37 2.69 -9.89
N ASN A 142 -1.11 1.70 -9.43
CA ASN A 142 -0.54 0.41 -9.03
C ASN A 142 -0.39 -0.51 -10.26
N VAL A 143 0.53 -1.49 -10.22
CA VAL A 143 0.81 -2.47 -11.29
C VAL A 143 -0.46 -3.18 -11.75
N GLU A 144 -1.16 -3.87 -10.85
CA GLU A 144 -2.38 -4.62 -11.18
C GLU A 144 -3.51 -3.70 -11.68
N THR A 145 -3.60 -2.47 -11.16
CA THR A 145 -4.57 -1.48 -11.66
C THR A 145 -4.31 -1.13 -13.12
N ALA A 146 -3.05 -0.90 -13.49
CA ALA A 146 -2.68 -0.59 -14.88
C ALA A 146 -3.01 -1.76 -15.82
N LEU A 147 -2.67 -2.99 -15.44
CA LEU A 147 -3.02 -4.20 -16.20
C LEU A 147 -4.54 -4.35 -16.36
N ASN A 148 -5.32 -4.09 -15.31
CA ASN A 148 -6.78 -4.11 -15.38
C ASN A 148 -7.34 -3.02 -16.32
N VAL A 149 -6.72 -1.84 -16.38
CA VAL A 149 -7.08 -0.81 -17.37
C VAL A 149 -6.84 -1.32 -18.79
N LEU A 150 -5.68 -1.91 -19.03
CA LEU A 150 -5.35 -2.46 -20.36
C LEU A 150 -6.35 -3.55 -20.78
N ALA A 151 -6.65 -4.48 -19.88
CA ALA A 151 -7.63 -5.56 -20.14
C ALA A 151 -9.04 -5.00 -20.41
N ALA A 152 -9.47 -3.98 -19.67
CA ALA A 152 -10.74 -3.32 -19.89
C ALA A 152 -10.81 -2.65 -21.27
N VAL A 153 -9.74 -2.00 -21.72
CA VAL A 153 -9.70 -1.26 -22.99
C VAL A 153 -9.54 -2.19 -24.20
N ARG A 154 -8.63 -3.18 -24.11
CA ARG A 154 -8.34 -4.10 -25.22
C ARG A 154 -9.36 -5.21 -25.37
N HIS A 155 -9.84 -5.74 -24.24
CA HIS A 155 -10.63 -6.97 -24.23
C HIS A 155 -12.02 -6.80 -23.61
N GLN A 156 -12.38 -5.58 -23.15
CA GLN A 156 -13.61 -5.29 -22.43
C GLN A 156 -13.83 -6.22 -21.22
N THR A 157 -12.73 -6.66 -20.61
CA THR A 157 -12.74 -7.61 -19.49
C THR A 157 -13.11 -6.89 -18.18
N PRO A 158 -14.19 -7.28 -17.50
CA PRO A 158 -14.54 -6.73 -16.19
C PRO A 158 -13.58 -7.25 -15.11
N VAL A 159 -13.37 -6.46 -14.06
CA VAL A 159 -12.57 -6.87 -12.90
C VAL A 159 -13.42 -7.76 -11.99
N ILE A 160 -13.35 -9.06 -12.22
CA ILE A 160 -14.05 -10.11 -11.46
C ILE A 160 -13.11 -11.04 -10.73
N GLU A 161 -11.81 -10.89 -10.92
CA GLU A 161 -10.75 -11.68 -10.30
C GLU A 161 -9.72 -10.78 -9.63
N LYS A 162 -8.92 -11.37 -8.73
CA LYS A 162 -7.91 -10.66 -7.95
C LYS A 162 -6.68 -11.53 -7.72
N TYR A 163 -5.48 -10.96 -7.88
CA TYR A 163 -4.26 -11.59 -7.44
C TYR A 163 -4.03 -11.37 -5.94
N VAL A 164 -3.77 -12.46 -5.21
CA VAL A 164 -3.63 -12.44 -3.75
C VAL A 164 -2.43 -13.28 -3.34
N THR A 165 -1.51 -12.72 -2.56
CA THR A 165 -0.43 -13.47 -1.92
C THR A 165 -0.97 -14.18 -0.68
N LEU A 166 -0.82 -15.50 -0.60
CA LEU A 166 -1.15 -16.36 0.54
C LEU A 166 0.14 -16.74 1.24
N THR A 167 0.34 -16.31 2.48
CA THR A 167 1.62 -16.47 3.18
C THR A 167 1.46 -16.52 4.70
N GLY A 168 2.57 -16.57 5.44
CA GLY A 168 2.57 -16.80 6.88
C GLY A 168 2.54 -18.30 7.20
N ALA A 169 1.83 -18.68 8.26
CA ALA A 169 1.69 -20.07 8.69
C ALA A 169 0.74 -20.87 7.80
N VAL A 170 1.01 -20.92 6.50
CA VAL A 170 0.31 -21.76 5.50
C VAL A 170 1.23 -22.86 4.99
N ARG A 171 0.66 -23.97 4.47
CA ARG A 171 1.45 -25.12 4.05
C ARG A 171 2.34 -24.83 2.85
N THR A 172 1.81 -24.11 1.86
CA THR A 172 2.52 -23.78 0.62
C THR A 172 2.28 -22.33 0.26
N PRO A 173 3.15 -21.40 0.72
CA PRO A 173 3.03 -19.99 0.36
C PRO A 173 3.05 -19.79 -1.15
N LYS A 174 2.10 -19.03 -1.69
CA LYS A 174 1.98 -18.74 -3.12
C LYS A 174 1.17 -17.48 -3.40
N THR A 175 1.28 -16.96 -4.61
CA THR A 175 0.37 -15.95 -5.13
C THR A 175 -0.61 -16.63 -6.09
N VAL A 176 -1.90 -16.38 -5.89
CA VAL A 176 -2.98 -16.98 -6.69
C VAL A 176 -3.86 -15.91 -7.29
N LYS A 177 -4.45 -16.22 -8.44
CA LYS A 177 -5.53 -15.44 -9.04
C LYS A 177 -6.85 -16.09 -8.66
N VAL A 178 -7.75 -15.37 -8.00
CA VAL A 178 -9.00 -15.90 -7.46
C VAL A 178 -10.18 -15.02 -7.83
N PRO A 179 -11.40 -15.60 -7.97
CA PRO A 179 -12.62 -14.84 -8.16
C PRO A 179 -12.88 -13.90 -6.97
N LEU A 180 -13.46 -12.74 -7.26
CA LEU A 180 -13.99 -11.87 -6.22
C LEU A 180 -15.16 -12.54 -5.52
N GLY A 181 -15.27 -12.33 -4.21
CA GLY A 181 -16.36 -12.86 -3.42
C GLY A 181 -16.10 -14.21 -2.75
N ILE A 182 -15.06 -14.97 -3.16
CA ILE A 182 -14.69 -16.17 -2.41
C ILE A 182 -14.26 -15.80 -1.00
N THR A 183 -14.42 -16.72 -0.08
CA THR A 183 -14.04 -16.50 1.33
C THR A 183 -12.54 -16.59 1.52
N VAL A 184 -12.06 -15.96 2.58
CA VAL A 184 -10.68 -16.10 3.05
C VAL A 184 -10.32 -17.57 3.30
N ALA A 185 -11.26 -18.39 3.85
CA ALA A 185 -11.03 -19.82 4.06
C ALA A 185 -10.79 -20.58 2.77
N GLU A 186 -11.64 -20.34 1.75
CA GLU A 186 -11.48 -20.96 0.42
C GLU A 186 -10.16 -20.57 -0.24
N ALA A 187 -9.80 -19.28 -0.18
CA ALA A 187 -8.53 -18.82 -0.69
C ALA A 187 -7.33 -19.50 0.02
N LEU A 188 -7.35 -19.59 1.37
CA LEU A 188 -6.28 -20.25 2.13
C LEU A 188 -6.18 -21.75 1.83
N ALA A 189 -7.28 -22.40 1.48
CA ALA A 189 -7.27 -23.83 1.08
C ALA A 189 -6.39 -24.05 -0.17
N LEU A 190 -6.30 -23.08 -1.09
CA LEU A 190 -5.39 -23.16 -2.26
C LEU A 190 -3.92 -23.21 -1.85
N ALA A 191 -3.56 -22.66 -0.70
CA ALA A 191 -2.21 -22.76 -0.12
C ALA A 191 -2.04 -23.98 0.81
N GLY A 192 -2.94 -24.97 0.72
CA GLY A 192 -2.94 -26.18 1.57
C GLY A 192 -3.42 -25.94 3.00
N GLY A 193 -4.00 -24.79 3.27
CA GLY A 193 -4.52 -24.37 4.56
C GLY A 193 -3.46 -23.96 5.59
N PRO A 194 -3.90 -23.50 6.79
CA PRO A 194 -3.02 -23.15 7.88
C PRO A 194 -2.23 -24.33 8.42
N THR A 195 -1.00 -24.09 8.90
CA THR A 195 -0.13 -25.10 9.54
C THR A 195 -0.26 -25.12 11.08
N VAL A 196 -1.09 -24.23 11.64
CA VAL A 196 -1.32 -24.06 13.07
C VAL A 196 -2.80 -24.13 13.38
N GLU A 197 -3.18 -24.68 14.54
CA GLU A 197 -4.58 -24.87 14.91
C GLU A 197 -5.28 -23.56 15.28
N ARG A 198 -4.58 -22.68 16.01
CA ARG A 198 -5.10 -21.39 16.42
C ARG A 198 -4.35 -20.28 15.71
N TYR A 199 -5.08 -19.50 14.93
CA TYR A 199 -4.51 -18.45 14.10
C TYR A 199 -5.49 -17.30 13.87
N GLU A 200 -4.94 -16.19 13.46
CA GLU A 200 -5.69 -15.07 12.88
C GLU A 200 -5.17 -14.79 11.47
N VAL A 201 -6.00 -14.15 10.65
CA VAL A 201 -5.65 -13.80 9.28
C VAL A 201 -5.60 -12.29 9.13
N ILE A 202 -4.49 -11.80 8.60
CA ILE A 202 -4.33 -10.38 8.24
C ILE A 202 -4.62 -10.24 6.74
N ASN A 203 -5.63 -9.44 6.39
CA ASN A 203 -5.91 -9.03 5.01
C ASN A 203 -5.09 -7.77 4.70
N GLY A 204 -4.21 -7.86 3.70
CA GLY A 204 -3.18 -6.89 3.38
C GLY A 204 -1.81 -7.31 3.89
N GLY A 205 -0.89 -6.36 4.04
CA GLY A 205 0.44 -6.62 4.59
C GLY A 205 0.51 -6.49 6.11
N PRO A 206 1.65 -6.83 6.73
CA PRO A 206 1.79 -6.82 8.18
C PRO A 206 1.81 -5.40 8.77
N MET A 207 2.10 -4.38 7.95
CA MET A 207 2.19 -3.00 8.42
C MET A 207 0.86 -2.27 8.39
N MET A 208 0.08 -2.40 7.31
CA MET A 208 -1.16 -1.66 7.10
C MET A 208 -2.39 -2.55 6.99
N GLY A 209 -2.24 -3.86 7.03
CA GLY A 209 -3.32 -4.83 6.97
C GLY A 209 -4.20 -4.84 8.23
N ARG A 210 -5.32 -5.56 8.14
CA ARG A 210 -6.32 -5.69 9.20
C ARG A 210 -6.64 -7.14 9.45
N VAL A 211 -6.88 -7.50 10.70
CA VAL A 211 -7.38 -8.82 11.05
C VAL A 211 -8.80 -8.99 10.49
N VAL A 212 -9.04 -10.13 9.86
CA VAL A 212 -10.33 -10.48 9.25
C VAL A 212 -10.73 -11.90 9.64
N SER A 213 -12.04 -12.19 9.60
CA SER A 213 -12.53 -13.55 9.79
C SER A 213 -12.30 -14.39 8.52
N THR A 214 -12.21 -15.70 8.68
CA THR A 214 -12.08 -16.65 7.57
C THR A 214 -13.30 -16.68 6.65
N GLY A 215 -14.47 -16.25 7.13
CA GLY A 215 -15.68 -16.06 6.33
C GLY A 215 -15.76 -14.74 5.55
N SER A 216 -14.80 -13.83 5.72
CA SER A 216 -14.77 -12.57 4.96
C SER A 216 -14.50 -12.84 3.48
N ALA A 217 -15.14 -12.04 2.61
CA ALA A 217 -14.97 -12.16 1.16
C ALA A 217 -13.68 -11.48 0.67
N ILE A 218 -13.06 -12.05 -0.36
CA ILE A 218 -12.01 -11.42 -1.15
C ILE A 218 -12.61 -10.29 -1.98
N THR A 219 -11.99 -9.12 -1.94
CA THR A 219 -12.45 -7.91 -2.64
C THR A 219 -11.38 -7.39 -3.60
N LYS A 220 -11.75 -6.42 -4.44
CA LYS A 220 -10.81 -5.74 -5.37
C LYS A 220 -9.59 -5.11 -4.67
N THR A 221 -9.65 -4.87 -3.36
CA THR A 221 -8.57 -4.26 -2.56
C THR A 221 -7.78 -5.27 -1.73
N THR A 222 -8.17 -6.54 -1.71
CA THR A 222 -7.42 -7.61 -1.04
C THR A 222 -6.15 -7.90 -1.83
N LYS A 223 -4.98 -7.73 -1.21
CA LYS A 223 -3.70 -7.95 -1.89
C LYS A 223 -2.91 -9.12 -1.32
N GLY A 224 -3.16 -9.47 -0.07
CA GLY A 224 -2.54 -10.61 0.58
C GLY A 224 -3.33 -11.07 1.79
N LEU A 225 -3.14 -12.34 2.13
CA LEU A 225 -3.64 -12.97 3.34
C LEU A 225 -2.44 -13.57 4.08
N ILE A 226 -2.20 -13.08 5.29
CA ILE A 226 -1.10 -13.55 6.13
C ILE A 226 -1.70 -14.28 7.32
N VAL A 227 -1.43 -15.58 7.39
CA VAL A 227 -1.81 -16.40 8.56
C VAL A 227 -0.73 -16.24 9.62
N VAL A 228 -1.11 -15.85 10.83
CA VAL A 228 -0.21 -15.73 11.98
C VAL A 228 -0.77 -16.52 13.16
N PRO A 229 0.08 -17.21 13.95
CA PRO A 229 -0.37 -17.93 15.14
C PRO A 229 -1.05 -16.99 16.14
N GLU A 230 -2.07 -17.49 16.85
CA GLU A 230 -2.67 -16.78 17.98
C GLU A 230 -1.60 -16.37 18.99
N GLY A 231 -1.70 -15.14 19.52
CA GLY A 231 -0.70 -14.62 20.47
C GLY A 231 0.57 -14.04 19.82
N HIS A 232 0.70 -14.03 18.50
CA HIS A 232 1.82 -13.39 17.82
C HIS A 232 1.91 -11.89 18.19
N SER A 233 3.14 -11.37 18.37
CA SER A 233 3.39 -9.98 18.80
C SER A 233 2.74 -8.94 17.88
N LEU A 234 2.69 -9.21 16.58
CA LEU A 234 2.02 -8.37 15.59
C LEU A 234 0.53 -8.22 15.89
N LEU A 235 -0.18 -9.30 16.26
CA LEU A 235 -1.60 -9.26 16.62
C LEU A 235 -1.84 -8.51 17.93
N GLN A 236 -0.97 -8.70 18.92
CA GLN A 236 -1.03 -7.94 20.18
C GLN A 236 -0.89 -6.44 19.93
N SER A 237 0.01 -6.04 19.03
CA SER A 237 0.17 -4.65 18.61
C SER A 237 -1.08 -4.12 17.91
N LEU A 238 -1.62 -4.86 16.94
CA LEU A 238 -2.83 -4.45 16.19
C LEU A 238 -4.04 -4.29 17.12
N ASN A 239 -4.20 -5.17 18.10
CA ASN A 239 -5.36 -5.25 18.98
C ASN A 239 -5.22 -4.45 20.29
N ARG A 240 -4.08 -3.71 20.51
CA ARG A 240 -3.86 -2.95 21.75
C ARG A 240 -4.98 -1.94 21.99
N PRO A 241 -5.66 -1.97 23.17
CA PRO A 241 -6.76 -1.06 23.49
C PRO A 241 -6.32 0.39 23.65
N VAL A 242 -7.16 1.33 23.23
CA VAL A 242 -6.90 2.78 23.31
C VAL A 242 -6.57 3.27 24.71
N PRO A 243 -7.33 2.93 25.79
CA PRO A 243 -7.00 3.37 27.14
C PRO A 243 -5.59 2.97 27.57
N ARG A 244 -5.16 1.76 27.18
CA ARG A 244 -3.81 1.27 27.47
C ARG A 244 -2.76 2.08 26.71
N MET A 245 -3.00 2.39 25.42
CA MET A 245 -2.08 3.21 24.64
C MET A 245 -1.90 4.61 25.24
N LEU A 246 -2.97 5.25 25.71
CA LEU A 246 -2.90 6.57 26.35
C LEU A 246 -2.15 6.51 27.68
N GLN A 247 -2.36 5.46 28.46
CA GLN A 247 -1.59 5.22 29.70
C GLN A 247 -0.11 5.05 29.39
N ASP A 248 0.22 4.17 28.43
CA ASP A 248 1.62 3.93 28.03
C ASP A 248 2.27 5.22 27.49
N ALA A 249 1.53 6.06 26.73
CA ALA A 249 2.02 7.34 26.26
C ALA A 249 2.39 8.29 27.42
N ARG A 250 1.63 8.29 28.51
CA ARG A 250 1.89 9.13 29.70
C ARG A 250 3.10 8.69 30.49
N VAL A 251 3.26 7.38 30.68
CA VAL A 251 4.29 6.84 31.60
C VAL A 251 5.59 6.47 30.93
N ALA A 252 5.60 6.15 29.64
CA ALA A 252 6.76 5.61 28.95
C ALA A 252 7.32 6.51 27.84
N CYS A 253 6.59 7.53 27.36
CA CYS A 253 7.10 8.40 26.29
C CYS A 253 8.14 9.39 26.82
N MET A 254 9.42 9.10 26.57
CA MET A 254 10.53 9.97 26.97
C MET A 254 10.83 11.11 25.98
N GLN A 255 10.01 11.32 24.96
CA GLN A 255 10.16 12.40 23.97
C GLN A 255 11.52 12.40 23.21
N CYS A 256 12.10 11.22 22.98
CA CYS A 256 13.38 11.06 22.27
C CYS A 256 13.33 11.39 20.77
N SER A 257 12.14 11.64 20.20
CA SER A 257 11.85 11.99 18.80
C SER A 257 12.19 10.95 17.73
N LEU A 258 12.71 9.77 18.05
CA LEU A 258 13.05 8.73 17.05
C LEU A 258 11.89 8.40 16.10
N CYS A 259 10.65 8.38 16.60
CA CYS A 259 9.46 8.18 15.78
C CYS A 259 9.23 9.28 14.73
N SER A 260 9.69 10.51 15.00
CA SER A 260 9.63 11.63 14.06
C SER A 260 10.78 11.59 13.06
N GLU A 261 11.96 11.17 13.48
CA GLU A 261 13.13 11.07 12.62
C GLU A 261 12.99 10.06 11.49
N VAL A 262 12.16 9.01 11.66
CA VAL A 262 11.89 8.00 10.62
C VAL A 262 10.58 8.28 9.87
N CYS A 263 9.82 9.30 10.26
CA CYS A 263 8.53 9.57 9.64
C CYS A 263 8.70 9.95 8.16
N PRO A 264 8.16 9.14 7.20
CA PRO A 264 8.39 9.40 5.78
C PRO A 264 7.83 10.76 5.34
N ARG A 265 6.72 11.20 5.93
CA ARG A 265 6.12 12.50 5.65
C ARG A 265 6.94 13.64 6.24
N GLY A 266 7.45 13.47 7.49
CA GLY A 266 8.37 14.45 8.10
C GLY A 266 9.67 14.58 7.30
N LEU A 267 10.22 13.47 6.79
CA LEU A 267 11.41 13.47 5.95
C LEU A 267 11.21 14.13 4.58
N LEU A 268 9.96 14.25 4.12
CA LEU A 268 9.58 15.04 2.93
C LEU A 268 9.34 16.52 3.23
N GLY A 269 9.54 16.98 4.46
CA GLY A 269 9.36 18.39 4.85
C GLY A 269 7.94 18.74 5.34
N HIS A 270 7.06 17.75 5.53
CA HIS A 270 5.74 17.99 6.12
C HIS A 270 5.84 18.20 7.62
N ARG A 271 5.02 19.09 8.18
CA ARG A 271 4.99 19.42 9.60
C ARG A 271 4.29 18.37 10.44
N ILE A 272 4.73 17.10 10.31
CA ILE A 272 4.28 15.99 11.13
C ILE A 272 5.40 15.50 12.04
N GLN A 273 5.14 15.52 13.35
CA GLN A 273 6.08 15.09 14.38
C GLN A 273 5.38 14.11 15.33
N PRO A 274 5.45 12.80 15.08
CA PRO A 274 4.79 11.78 15.89
C PRO A 274 5.04 11.89 17.40
N HIS A 275 6.23 12.32 17.85
CA HIS A 275 6.50 12.52 19.28
C HIS A 275 5.63 13.64 19.89
N LYS A 276 5.33 14.72 19.15
CA LYS A 276 4.42 15.79 19.61
C LYS A 276 2.98 15.27 19.68
N MET A 277 2.56 14.42 18.72
CA MET A 277 1.24 13.78 18.78
C MET A 277 1.09 12.91 20.02
N MET A 278 2.15 12.20 20.43
CA MET A 278 2.16 11.45 21.70
C MET A 278 1.88 12.35 22.90
N ARG A 279 2.49 13.55 22.97
CA ARG A 279 2.22 14.52 24.04
C ARG A 279 0.78 15.04 23.99
N LEU A 280 0.30 15.40 22.80
CA LEU A 280 -1.08 15.87 22.62
C LEU A 280 -2.09 14.82 23.08
N ALA A 281 -1.91 13.57 22.67
CA ALA A 281 -2.79 12.47 23.06
C ALA A 281 -2.72 12.16 24.56
N ALA A 282 -1.53 12.24 25.15
CA ALA A 282 -1.31 11.93 26.56
C ALA A 282 -1.86 13.02 27.50
N TYR A 283 -1.72 14.29 27.16
CA TYR A 283 -1.97 15.43 28.08
C TYR A 283 -3.04 16.39 27.59
N GLY A 284 -3.55 16.22 26.37
CA GLY A 284 -4.60 17.07 25.80
C GLY A 284 -4.15 18.49 25.40
N ALA A 285 -2.87 18.82 25.55
CA ALA A 285 -2.33 20.14 25.23
C ALA A 285 -0.91 20.08 24.69
N LEU A 286 -0.57 21.05 23.85
CA LEU A 286 0.78 21.31 23.36
C LEU A 286 1.13 22.76 23.67
N CYS A 287 2.37 23.00 24.12
CA CYS A 287 2.93 24.34 24.27
C CYS A 287 3.54 24.84 22.95
N ASP A 288 3.12 24.31 21.81
CA ASP A 288 3.64 24.64 20.49
C ASP A 288 2.50 25.19 19.63
N PRO A 289 2.46 26.51 19.37
CA PRO A 289 1.38 27.14 18.62
C PRO A 289 1.33 26.70 17.15
N GLU A 290 2.44 26.21 16.60
CA GLU A 290 2.52 25.77 15.20
C GLU A 290 2.06 24.32 15.02
N TYR A 291 1.91 23.56 16.12
CA TYR A 291 1.55 22.15 16.07
C TYR A 291 0.16 21.92 16.67
N THR A 292 -0.80 21.59 15.83
CA THR A 292 -2.22 21.42 16.20
C THR A 292 -2.67 19.97 15.93
N PRO A 293 -3.84 19.54 16.44
CA PRO A 293 -4.41 18.24 16.08
C PRO A 293 -4.57 18.03 14.57
N MET A 294 -4.67 19.11 13.78
CA MET A 294 -4.75 19.03 12.31
C MET A 294 -3.55 18.35 11.68
N ASN A 295 -2.35 18.43 12.28
CA ASN A 295 -1.16 17.76 11.77
C ASN A 295 -1.31 16.23 11.73
N ALA A 296 -2.28 15.64 12.45
CA ALA A 296 -2.61 14.22 12.34
C ALA A 296 -3.09 13.84 10.93
N PHE A 297 -3.69 14.78 10.16
CA PHE A 297 -4.11 14.51 8.78
C PHE A 297 -2.94 14.23 7.84
N LEU A 298 -1.74 14.66 8.17
CA LEU A 298 -0.52 14.38 7.39
C LEU A 298 -0.03 12.95 7.55
N CYS A 299 -0.50 12.22 8.57
CA CYS A 299 -0.09 10.84 8.81
C CYS A 299 -0.65 9.90 7.75
N CYS A 300 0.22 9.14 7.05
CA CYS A 300 -0.17 8.10 6.09
C CYS A 300 -0.48 6.73 6.74
N GLY A 301 -0.32 6.59 8.06
CA GLY A 301 -0.65 5.37 8.79
C GLY A 301 0.34 4.21 8.56
N CYS A 302 1.53 4.46 8.05
CA CYS A 302 2.52 3.43 7.69
C CYS A 302 3.10 2.64 8.88
N ARG A 303 2.81 3.00 10.13
CA ARG A 303 3.26 2.36 11.37
C ARG A 303 4.77 2.42 11.67
N LEU A 304 5.60 2.97 10.81
CA LEU A 304 7.06 2.96 11.01
C LEU A 304 7.49 3.59 12.35
N CYS A 305 6.77 4.60 12.82
CA CYS A 305 7.00 5.25 14.10
C CYS A 305 6.83 4.32 15.33
N GLU A 306 6.06 3.24 15.21
CA GLU A 306 5.95 2.20 16.25
C GLU A 306 7.22 1.38 16.34
N TYR A 307 7.75 0.93 15.19
CA TYR A 307 8.95 0.10 15.12
C TYR A 307 10.25 0.86 15.38
N ALA A 308 10.24 2.19 15.25
CA ALA A 308 11.34 3.06 15.67
C ALA A 308 11.26 3.43 17.16
N CYS A 309 10.14 3.20 17.82
CA CYS A 309 9.95 3.55 19.22
C CYS A 309 10.59 2.51 20.14
N VAL A 310 11.63 2.89 20.88
CA VAL A 310 12.32 2.01 21.85
C VAL A 310 11.41 1.52 22.99
N MET A 311 10.28 2.21 23.22
CA MET A 311 9.28 1.86 24.23
C MET A 311 8.07 1.12 23.64
N GLY A 312 8.08 0.76 22.36
CA GLY A 312 6.97 0.06 21.68
C GLY A 312 5.64 0.81 21.68
N LEU A 313 5.68 2.16 21.67
CA LEU A 313 4.48 2.99 21.63
C LEU A 313 3.94 3.10 20.20
N GLN A 314 2.66 3.48 20.06
CA GLN A 314 1.93 3.48 18.79
C GLN A 314 1.47 4.88 18.35
N PRO A 315 2.38 5.79 17.97
CA PRO A 315 2.00 7.16 17.57
C PRO A 315 1.04 7.18 16.39
N TRP A 316 1.22 6.28 15.40
CA TRP A 316 0.35 6.18 14.22
C TRP A 316 -1.11 5.91 14.56
N LYS A 317 -1.36 5.06 15.59
CA LYS A 317 -2.72 4.66 16.00
C LYS A 317 -3.42 5.82 16.72
N LEU A 318 -2.68 6.57 17.55
CA LEU A 318 -3.18 7.80 18.16
C LEU A 318 -3.49 8.89 17.12
N ASN A 319 -2.65 9.02 16.09
CA ASN A 319 -2.95 9.91 14.95
C ASN A 319 -4.23 9.48 14.21
N GLY A 320 -4.39 8.19 13.97
CA GLY A 320 -5.60 7.63 13.36
C GLY A 320 -6.86 7.93 14.16
N MET A 321 -6.77 7.81 15.49
CA MET A 321 -7.88 8.19 16.39
C MET A 321 -8.23 9.66 16.29
N LEU A 322 -7.24 10.56 16.35
CA LEU A 322 -7.47 11.99 16.23
C LEU A 322 -8.14 12.34 14.90
N LYS A 323 -7.67 11.74 13.79
CA LYS A 323 -8.35 11.87 12.49
C LYS A 323 -9.80 11.42 12.53
N GLY A 324 -10.06 10.26 13.12
CA GLY A 324 -11.40 9.70 13.25
C GLY A 324 -12.33 10.60 14.05
N GLU A 325 -11.88 11.11 15.20
CA GLU A 325 -12.67 12.01 16.03
C GLU A 325 -12.92 13.38 15.36
N MET A 326 -11.92 13.94 14.68
CA MET A 326 -12.10 15.15 13.89
C MET A 326 -13.08 14.92 12.74
N GLY A 327 -12.98 13.80 12.03
CA GLY A 327 -13.91 13.45 10.95
C GLY A 327 -15.36 13.32 11.42
N LYS A 328 -15.61 12.68 12.59
CA LYS A 328 -16.95 12.60 13.20
C LYS A 328 -17.53 13.97 13.53
N LYS A 329 -16.67 14.95 13.84
CA LYS A 329 -17.06 16.35 14.09
C LYS A 329 -17.17 17.19 12.82
N GLY A 330 -17.07 16.58 11.62
CA GLY A 330 -17.10 17.27 10.33
C GLY A 330 -15.85 18.09 10.02
N VAL A 331 -14.78 17.98 10.80
CA VAL A 331 -13.52 18.68 10.54
C VAL A 331 -12.81 18.02 9.37
N ARG A 332 -12.52 18.80 8.33
CA ARG A 332 -11.76 18.36 7.16
C ARG A 332 -10.31 18.84 7.25
N ASN A 333 -9.43 18.16 6.52
CA ASN A 333 -8.05 18.62 6.40
C ASN A 333 -8.02 20.00 5.72
N ALA A 334 -7.55 20.99 6.46
CA ALA A 334 -7.36 22.37 5.99
C ALA A 334 -5.88 22.73 5.81
N LEU A 335 -4.97 21.75 5.90
CA LEU A 335 -3.55 21.96 5.69
C LEU A 335 -3.27 21.99 4.18
N HIS A 336 -2.81 23.14 3.70
CA HIS A 336 -2.43 23.36 2.30
C HIS A 336 -1.09 24.09 2.21
N ASN A 337 -0.25 23.92 3.25
CA ASN A 337 1.03 24.62 3.28
C ASN A 337 2.00 23.99 2.29
N GLN A 338 2.83 24.82 1.70
CA GLN A 338 4.02 24.30 1.01
C GLN A 338 4.91 23.64 2.07
N PRO A 339 5.36 22.40 1.84
CA PRO A 339 6.26 21.75 2.75
C PRO A 339 7.61 22.47 2.76
N GLU A 340 8.34 22.32 3.83
CA GLU A 340 9.76 22.63 3.84
C GLU A 340 10.48 21.74 2.80
N ALA A 341 11.73 22.08 2.47
CA ALA A 341 12.53 21.21 1.63
C ALA A 341 12.69 19.83 2.28
N ALA A 342 12.65 18.78 1.45
CA ALA A 342 12.89 17.44 1.94
C ALA A 342 14.25 17.37 2.66
N ALA A 343 14.29 16.64 3.78
CA ALA A 343 15.48 16.54 4.61
C ALA A 343 16.69 16.03 3.80
N PRO A 344 17.82 16.73 3.78
CA PRO A 344 18.98 16.36 2.98
C PRO A 344 19.58 15.01 3.40
N PHE A 345 19.41 14.62 4.67
CA PHE A 345 19.87 13.34 5.21
C PHE A 345 18.82 12.22 5.13
N ARG A 346 17.69 12.44 4.42
CA ARG A 346 16.56 11.50 4.31
C ARG A 346 17.01 10.10 3.91
N GLN A 347 17.92 9.97 2.99
CA GLN A 347 18.43 8.66 2.54
C GLN A 347 19.05 7.81 3.66
N TYR A 348 19.66 8.43 4.66
CA TYR A 348 20.28 7.73 5.81
C TYR A 348 19.25 7.34 6.88
N LYS A 349 18.02 7.88 6.81
CA LYS A 349 16.93 7.58 7.72
C LYS A 349 15.91 6.60 7.12
N ARG A 350 16.15 6.10 5.90
CA ARG A 350 15.33 5.05 5.29
C ARG A 350 15.39 3.78 6.12
N TYR A 351 14.22 3.18 6.34
CA TYR A 351 14.13 1.99 7.19
C TYR A 351 14.25 0.72 6.34
N PRO A 352 15.27 -0.12 6.51
CA PRO A 352 15.47 -1.31 5.69
C PRO A 352 14.35 -2.35 5.89
N VAL A 353 13.85 -2.94 4.81
CA VAL A 353 12.74 -3.90 4.86
C VAL A 353 13.12 -5.15 5.66
N HIS A 354 14.33 -5.69 5.52
CA HIS A 354 14.77 -6.87 6.28
C HIS A 354 14.77 -6.64 7.79
N LYS A 355 15.20 -5.45 8.24
CA LYS A 355 15.13 -5.08 9.65
C LYS A 355 13.69 -5.03 10.16
N LEU A 356 12.77 -4.55 9.32
CA LEU A 356 11.36 -4.49 9.64
C LEU A 356 10.76 -5.90 9.77
N ILE A 357 11.04 -6.82 8.83
CA ILE A 357 10.62 -8.21 8.88
C ILE A 357 11.05 -8.86 10.19
N HIS A 358 12.31 -8.66 10.58
CA HIS A 358 12.85 -9.17 11.83
C HIS A 358 12.12 -8.62 13.06
N GLN A 359 11.89 -7.32 13.12
CA GLN A 359 11.15 -6.70 14.24
C GLN A 359 9.68 -7.11 14.30
N LEU A 360 9.08 -7.48 13.16
CA LEU A 360 7.74 -8.02 13.07
C LEU A 360 7.67 -9.49 13.56
N GLY A 361 8.82 -10.16 13.75
CA GLY A 361 8.88 -11.59 14.05
C GLY A 361 8.45 -12.48 12.89
N LEU A 362 8.68 -12.04 11.65
CA LEU A 362 8.18 -12.67 10.43
C LEU A 362 9.30 -13.30 9.58
N ASP A 363 10.54 -13.40 10.09
CA ASP A 363 11.69 -13.96 9.35
C ASP A 363 11.39 -15.35 8.79
N GLY A 364 10.72 -16.20 9.56
CA GLY A 364 10.36 -17.57 9.15
C GLY A 364 9.31 -17.64 8.04
N TYR A 365 8.68 -16.52 7.69
CA TYR A 365 7.65 -16.42 6.65
C TYR A 365 8.10 -15.63 5.41
N ASP A 366 9.32 -15.08 5.43
CA ASP A 366 9.90 -14.42 4.25
C ASP A 366 10.52 -15.47 3.31
N VAL A 367 9.67 -16.27 2.74
CA VAL A 367 10.03 -17.38 1.84
C VAL A 367 9.50 -17.10 0.42
N PRO A 368 10.09 -17.74 -0.62
CA PRO A 368 9.54 -17.65 -1.97
C PRO A 368 8.07 -18.11 -2.00
N ALA A 369 7.23 -17.34 -2.69
CA ALA A 369 5.83 -17.63 -2.89
C ALA A 369 5.53 -17.52 -4.39
N PRO A 370 5.74 -18.58 -5.19
CA PRO A 370 5.56 -18.55 -6.63
C PRO A 370 4.12 -18.16 -7.00
N MET A 371 3.95 -17.54 -8.15
CA MET A 371 2.62 -17.25 -8.71
C MET A 371 2.14 -18.49 -9.47
N GLU A 372 0.95 -18.94 -9.11
CA GLU A 372 0.24 -20.00 -9.83
C GLU A 372 -1.02 -19.39 -10.46
N ASP A 373 -1.23 -19.68 -11.73
CA ASP A 373 -2.48 -19.37 -12.40
C ASP A 373 -3.49 -20.48 -12.06
N SER A 374 -4.28 -20.24 -11.02
CA SER A 374 -5.30 -21.18 -10.55
C SER A 374 -6.60 -21.12 -11.36
N SER A 375 -6.63 -20.36 -12.47
CA SER A 375 -7.81 -20.26 -13.33
C SER A 375 -8.25 -21.59 -13.95
N CYS A 376 -7.36 -22.62 -13.96
CA CYS A 376 -7.66 -23.97 -14.47
C CYS A 376 -8.30 -24.90 -13.45
N ASP A 377 -8.20 -24.64 -12.14
CA ASP A 377 -8.66 -25.57 -11.09
C ASP A 377 -10.03 -25.21 -10.48
N TYR A 378 -10.58 -24.06 -10.82
CA TYR A 378 -11.95 -23.72 -10.43
C TYR A 378 -12.95 -24.37 -11.39
N GLN A 379 -13.36 -25.60 -11.11
CA GLN A 379 -14.69 -26.07 -11.51
C GLN A 379 -15.69 -25.17 -10.79
N MET A 380 -16.41 -24.35 -11.56
CA MET A 380 -17.54 -23.56 -11.03
C MET A 380 -18.48 -24.53 -10.31
N VAL A 381 -18.46 -24.51 -8.98
CA VAL A 381 -19.53 -25.06 -8.19
C VAL A 381 -20.70 -24.14 -8.44
N THR A 382 -21.55 -24.50 -9.42
CA THR A 382 -22.87 -23.91 -9.61
C THR A 382 -23.65 -24.24 -8.34
N LEU A 383 -23.73 -23.27 -7.43
CA LEU A 383 -24.71 -23.32 -6.34
C LEU A 383 -26.07 -23.40 -6.99
N PRO A 384 -26.92 -24.39 -6.68
CA PRO A 384 -28.29 -24.42 -7.16
C PRO A 384 -28.96 -23.15 -6.65
N LEU A 385 -29.40 -22.29 -7.59
CA LEU A 385 -30.29 -21.20 -7.27
C LEU A 385 -31.54 -21.84 -6.64
N SER A 386 -31.68 -21.69 -5.33
CA SER A 386 -32.92 -22.05 -4.66
C SER A 386 -34.05 -21.24 -5.31
N GLN A 387 -34.90 -21.91 -6.05
CA GLN A 387 -36.18 -21.39 -6.47
C GLN A 387 -36.99 -21.13 -5.20
N GLY A 388 -37.25 -19.87 -4.91
CA GLY A 388 -38.12 -19.39 -3.85
C GLY A 388 -38.75 -18.08 -4.28
#